data_85cc4e049a263cfc0290166ec4843bfd
#
_entry.id   85cc4e049a263cfc0290166ec4843bfd
#
_cell.length_a   1.000
_cell.length_b   1.000
_cell.length_c   1.000
_cell.angle_alpha   90.00
_cell.angle_beta   90.00
_cell.angle_gamma   90.00
#
_symmetry.space_group_name_H-M   'P 1'
#
loop_
_entity.id
_entity.type
_entity.pdbx_description
1 polymer ?
#
loop_
_entity_poly.entity_id
_entity_poly.type
_entity_poly.pdbx_seq_one_letter_code
_entity_poly.pdbx_strand_id
1 'polypeptide(L)'
;MTDYPQTSREIQLASRPEGWPTDENFRLAEVPVPQLEDGQVLVRNLYMSVDPYMRGRMNDVKSYVPPFRIDAPLEGGAIGEVLESRSESHKAGDLVLHGLGWRDYAVLDGKRARIIDTALAPATTYLGVLGMTGLTAYAGLTKVAEFKEGDVVFVSGAAGAVGSLVGQIAKAMGAKKVIGSAGSDEKIQRLLDLGFDA
;
A
#
# COMPACT_ATOMS: atom_id res chain seq x y z
N MET A 1 7.07 24.40 -20.69
CA MET A 1 8.06 23.33 -20.53
C MET A 1 7.90 22.86 -19.10
N THR A 2 7.41 21.66 -18.87
CA THR A 2 7.47 21.03 -17.55
C THR A 2 8.93 20.85 -17.19
N ASP A 3 9.32 21.40 -16.04
CA ASP A 3 10.72 21.34 -15.59
C ASP A 3 11.00 19.88 -15.16
N TYR A 4 11.69 19.11 -16.02
CA TYR A 4 12.01 17.71 -15.77
C TYR A 4 12.96 17.65 -14.57
N PRO A 5 12.59 16.98 -13.47
CA PRO A 5 13.45 16.93 -12.30
C PRO A 5 14.76 16.20 -12.62
N GLN A 6 15.89 16.80 -12.26
CA GLN A 6 17.21 16.21 -12.52
C GLN A 6 17.58 15.17 -11.47
N THR A 7 17.10 15.34 -10.23
CA THR A 7 17.39 14.44 -9.10
C THR A 7 16.12 14.05 -8.35
N SER A 8 16.17 12.89 -7.69
CA SER A 8 15.15 12.36 -6.81
C SER A 8 15.80 11.95 -5.49
N ARG A 9 15.17 12.28 -4.37
CA ARG A 9 15.54 11.68 -3.09
C ARG A 9 14.86 10.33 -2.98
N GLU A 10 15.59 9.37 -2.41
CA GLU A 10 15.05 8.03 -2.12
C GLU A 10 15.58 7.49 -0.80
N ILE A 11 14.79 6.66 -0.13
CA ILE A 11 15.23 5.93 1.06
C ILE A 11 15.71 4.55 0.64
N GLN A 12 17.00 4.30 0.85
CA GLN A 12 17.67 3.03 0.58
C GLN A 12 17.82 2.22 1.86
N LEU A 13 17.77 0.88 1.75
CA LEU A 13 18.16 -0.01 2.84
C LEU A 13 19.70 -0.03 2.92
N ALA A 14 20.27 0.58 3.97
CA ALA A 14 21.72 0.63 4.17
C ALA A 14 22.27 -0.64 4.83
N SER A 15 21.49 -1.23 5.74
CA SER A 15 21.84 -2.47 6.43
C SER A 15 20.59 -3.25 6.84
N ARG A 16 20.74 -4.56 7.08
CA ARG A 16 19.63 -5.38 7.57
C ARG A 16 19.45 -5.20 9.07
N PRO A 17 18.24 -4.87 9.56
CA PRO A 17 17.99 -4.65 10.98
C PRO A 17 18.04 -5.98 11.76
N GLU A 18 18.70 -5.97 12.91
CA GLU A 18 18.60 -6.99 13.94
C GLU A 18 17.55 -6.54 14.98
N GLY A 19 16.41 -7.25 15.07
CA GLY A 19 15.27 -6.79 15.88
C GLY A 19 14.45 -5.70 15.20
N TRP A 20 14.16 -4.60 15.91
CA TRP A 20 13.47 -3.45 15.35
C TRP A 20 14.40 -2.61 14.47
N PRO A 21 13.92 -2.08 13.32
CA PRO A 21 14.69 -1.16 12.51
C PRO A 21 15.06 0.11 13.29
N THR A 22 16.25 0.63 13.04
CA THR A 22 16.73 1.93 13.51
C THR A 22 17.06 2.83 12.31
N ASP A 23 17.26 4.11 12.55
CA ASP A 23 17.61 5.07 11.49
C ASP A 23 18.90 4.66 10.74
N GLU A 24 19.83 3.96 11.40
CA GLU A 24 21.08 3.46 10.82
C GLU A 24 20.87 2.40 9.73
N ASN A 25 19.68 1.75 9.71
CA ASN A 25 19.35 0.78 8.67
C ASN A 25 18.92 1.45 7.35
N PHE A 26 18.74 2.77 7.36
CA PHE A 26 18.26 3.51 6.20
C PHE A 26 19.24 4.61 5.81
N ARG A 27 19.25 4.92 4.53
CA ARG A 27 20.00 6.04 3.97
C ARG A 27 19.14 6.86 3.06
N LEU A 28 19.08 8.18 3.28
CA LEU A 28 18.55 9.12 2.31
C LEU A 28 19.62 9.34 1.24
N ALA A 29 19.31 8.97 0.01
CA ALA A 29 20.16 9.15 -1.15
C ALA A 29 19.52 10.14 -2.13
N GLU A 30 20.36 10.92 -2.81
CA GLU A 30 19.96 11.72 -3.96
C GLU A 30 20.53 11.08 -5.21
N VAL A 31 19.65 10.76 -6.16
CA VAL A 31 20.00 10.02 -7.38
C VAL A 31 19.48 10.77 -8.61
N PRO A 32 20.13 10.65 -9.77
CA PRO A 32 19.61 11.24 -11.00
C PRO A 32 18.27 10.58 -11.40
N VAL A 33 17.34 11.38 -11.88
CA VAL A 33 16.09 10.89 -12.50
C VAL A 33 16.40 10.43 -13.91
N PRO A 34 16.17 9.15 -14.27
CA PRO A 34 16.41 8.64 -15.60
C PRO A 34 15.52 9.35 -16.63
N GLN A 35 16.02 9.51 -17.87
CA GLN A 35 15.19 9.94 -18.98
C GLN A 35 14.15 8.85 -19.31
N LEU A 36 12.95 9.28 -19.72
CA LEU A 36 11.89 8.35 -20.11
C LEU A 36 12.24 7.61 -21.41
N GLU A 37 11.97 6.32 -21.38
CA GLU A 37 11.91 5.47 -22.57
C GLU A 37 10.46 5.32 -23.08
N ASP A 38 10.30 4.80 -24.28
CA ASP A 38 8.96 4.56 -24.83
C ASP A 38 8.14 3.61 -23.94
N GLY A 39 6.88 3.93 -23.71
CA GLY A 39 5.97 3.22 -22.82
C GLY A 39 6.09 3.57 -21.34
N GLN A 40 7.04 4.41 -20.94
CA GLN A 40 7.24 4.83 -19.55
C GLN A 40 6.53 6.12 -19.19
N VAL A 41 6.37 6.32 -17.88
CA VAL A 41 5.84 7.53 -17.26
C VAL A 41 6.77 8.01 -16.14
N LEU A 42 6.91 9.32 -15.99
CA LEU A 42 7.53 9.97 -14.85
C LEU A 42 6.41 10.36 -13.86
N VAL A 43 6.52 9.89 -12.64
CA VAL A 43 5.53 10.12 -11.59
C VAL A 43 6.18 10.85 -10.42
N ARG A 44 5.56 11.93 -9.96
CA ARG A 44 5.87 12.57 -8.67
C ARG A 44 5.04 11.91 -7.59
N ASN A 45 5.67 11.27 -6.62
CA ASN A 45 4.98 10.64 -5.50
C ASN A 45 4.36 11.68 -4.57
N LEU A 46 3.09 11.49 -4.23
CA LEU A 46 2.32 12.33 -3.32
C LEU A 46 2.07 11.64 -1.98
N TYR A 47 1.82 10.33 -2.04
CA TYR A 47 1.55 9.49 -0.87
C TYR A 47 2.23 8.14 -1.06
N MET A 48 2.66 7.54 0.04
CA MET A 48 3.13 6.15 0.06
C MET A 48 2.55 5.42 1.27
N SER A 49 2.42 4.09 1.15
CA SER A 49 2.04 3.22 2.24
C SER A 49 3.28 2.69 2.96
N VAL A 50 3.20 2.61 4.29
CA VAL A 50 4.18 1.92 5.13
C VAL A 50 3.47 0.71 5.72
N ASP A 51 3.88 -0.49 5.30
CA ASP A 51 3.16 -1.73 5.58
C ASP A 51 4.00 -2.70 6.43
N PRO A 52 3.38 -3.49 7.32
CA PRO A 52 4.10 -4.44 8.18
C PRO A 52 4.98 -5.45 7.43
N TYR A 53 4.58 -5.87 6.21
CA TYR A 53 5.36 -6.83 5.41
C TYR A 53 6.76 -6.30 5.03
N MET A 54 6.94 -4.97 5.00
CA MET A 54 8.23 -4.35 4.67
C MET A 54 9.31 -4.75 5.66
N ARG A 55 8.98 -4.94 6.96
CA ARG A 55 9.94 -5.44 7.96
C ARG A 55 10.45 -6.83 7.57
N GLY A 56 9.57 -7.72 7.14
CA GLY A 56 9.95 -9.07 6.67
C GLY A 56 10.87 -9.02 5.45
N ARG A 57 10.63 -8.10 4.50
CA ARG A 57 11.47 -7.91 3.31
C ARG A 57 12.87 -7.32 3.59
N MET A 58 13.10 -6.74 4.77
CA MET A 58 14.43 -6.29 5.18
C MET A 58 15.34 -7.46 5.58
N ASN A 59 14.79 -8.64 5.85
CA ASN A 59 15.56 -9.86 6.11
C ASN A 59 15.94 -10.54 4.78
N ASP A 60 17.10 -11.21 4.77
CA ASP A 60 17.53 -12.00 3.61
C ASP A 60 17.05 -13.45 3.72
N VAL A 61 15.72 -13.60 3.61
CA VAL A 61 15.07 -14.91 3.70
C VAL A 61 14.14 -15.12 2.51
N LYS A 62 14.04 -16.36 2.06
CA LYS A 62 13.12 -16.74 0.99
C LYS A 62 11.67 -16.54 1.47
N SER A 63 10.89 -15.79 0.70
CA SER A 63 9.47 -15.53 0.96
C SER A 63 8.70 -15.47 -0.37
N TYR A 64 7.39 -15.18 -0.32
CA TYR A 64 6.53 -14.99 -1.50
C TYR A 64 6.91 -13.74 -2.33
N VAL A 65 7.66 -12.80 -1.73
CA VAL A 65 8.27 -11.65 -2.43
C VAL A 65 9.76 -11.61 -2.14
N PRO A 66 10.61 -11.14 -3.08
CA PRO A 66 12.04 -10.98 -2.84
C PRO A 66 12.34 -10.02 -1.68
N PRO A 67 13.43 -10.23 -0.94
CA PRO A 67 13.89 -9.27 0.05
C PRO A 67 14.30 -7.95 -0.62
N PHE A 68 14.27 -6.87 0.15
CA PHE A 68 14.89 -5.61 -0.27
C PHE A 68 16.40 -5.80 -0.40
N ARG A 69 16.99 -5.15 -1.39
CA ARG A 69 18.44 -5.20 -1.62
C ARG A 69 19.12 -4.08 -0.81
N ILE A 70 20.28 -4.39 -0.28
CA ILE A 70 21.15 -3.37 0.32
C ILE A 70 21.57 -2.37 -0.76
N ASP A 71 21.72 -1.12 -0.38
CA ASP A 71 22.04 0.02 -1.24
C ASP A 71 21.06 0.25 -2.40
N ALA A 72 19.83 -0.22 -2.24
CA ALA A 72 18.76 0.01 -3.20
C ALA A 72 17.53 0.61 -2.50
N PRO A 73 16.72 1.41 -3.23
CA PRO A 73 15.54 2.02 -2.66
C PRO A 73 14.52 0.98 -2.21
N LEU A 74 13.84 1.27 -1.12
CA LEU A 74 12.69 0.51 -0.68
C LEU A 74 11.56 0.65 -1.72
N GLU A 75 10.66 -0.32 -1.72
CA GLU A 75 9.48 -0.36 -2.56
C GLU A 75 8.24 -0.48 -1.70
N GLY A 76 7.11 -0.02 -2.21
CA GLY A 76 5.81 -0.10 -1.56
C GLY A 76 4.76 0.65 -2.34
N GLY A 77 3.49 0.46 -1.99
CA GLY A 77 2.38 1.16 -2.62
C GLY A 77 2.57 2.67 -2.54
N ALA A 78 2.37 3.35 -3.66
CA ALA A 78 2.44 4.80 -3.75
C ALA A 78 1.37 5.33 -4.70
N ILE A 79 0.93 6.55 -4.44
CA ILE A 79 0.10 7.33 -5.33
C ILE A 79 0.88 8.56 -5.72
N GLY A 80 0.93 8.82 -7.02
CA GLY A 80 1.61 9.97 -7.56
C GLY A 80 0.89 10.56 -8.77
N GLU A 81 1.35 11.72 -9.17
CA GLU A 81 0.91 12.44 -10.35
C GLU A 81 1.89 12.22 -11.50
N VAL A 82 1.38 11.83 -12.64
CA VAL A 82 2.17 11.73 -13.87
C VAL A 82 2.61 13.14 -14.30
N LEU A 83 3.91 13.41 -14.33
CA LEU A 83 4.47 14.67 -14.80
C LEU A 83 4.73 14.64 -16.30
N GLU A 84 5.24 13.51 -16.81
CA GLU A 84 5.54 13.29 -18.22
C GLU A 84 5.21 11.85 -18.59
N SER A 85 4.73 11.63 -19.82
CA SER A 85 4.36 10.32 -20.33
C SER A 85 4.88 10.09 -21.74
N ARG A 86 5.48 8.91 -21.96
CA ARG A 86 5.70 8.29 -23.24
C ARG A 86 4.87 7.02 -23.40
N SER A 87 3.83 6.86 -22.59
CA SER A 87 2.85 5.77 -22.66
C SER A 87 1.57 6.26 -23.34
N GLU A 88 1.03 5.47 -24.25
CA GLU A 88 -0.22 5.79 -24.95
C GLU A 88 -1.45 5.84 -24.02
N SER A 89 -1.37 5.17 -22.85
CA SER A 89 -2.47 5.04 -21.91
C SER A 89 -2.45 6.07 -20.77
N HIS A 90 -1.43 6.94 -20.71
CA HIS A 90 -1.26 7.91 -19.63
C HIS A 90 -0.93 9.30 -20.18
N LYS A 91 -1.35 10.34 -19.46
CA LYS A 91 -1.03 11.73 -19.74
C LYS A 91 -0.58 12.46 -18.48
N ALA A 92 0.11 13.58 -18.66
CA ALA A 92 0.43 14.48 -17.55
C ALA A 92 -0.83 14.89 -16.78
N GLY A 93 -0.77 14.90 -15.46
CA GLY A 93 -1.87 15.19 -14.55
C GLY A 93 -2.69 13.96 -14.14
N ASP A 94 -2.51 12.78 -14.76
CA ASP A 94 -3.15 11.56 -14.27
C ASP A 94 -2.63 11.21 -12.88
N LEU A 95 -3.54 10.82 -11.98
CA LEU A 95 -3.17 10.24 -10.69
C LEU A 95 -3.09 8.72 -10.83
N VAL A 96 -1.98 8.15 -10.38
CA VAL A 96 -1.69 6.71 -10.55
C VAL A 96 -1.29 6.04 -9.23
N LEU A 97 -1.73 4.79 -9.09
CA LEU A 97 -1.24 3.86 -8.06
C LEU A 97 -0.17 2.96 -8.66
N HIS A 98 0.97 2.85 -7.98
CA HIS A 98 2.10 2.00 -8.38
C HIS A 98 2.87 1.46 -7.17
N GLY A 99 3.94 0.68 -7.39
CA GLY A 99 4.71 0.03 -6.33
C GLY A 99 6.06 0.68 -5.99
N LEU A 100 6.39 1.83 -6.55
CA LEU A 100 7.68 2.50 -6.36
C LEU A 100 7.59 3.67 -5.37
N GLY A 101 7.15 3.41 -4.15
CA GLY A 101 7.23 4.35 -3.03
C GLY A 101 8.68 4.57 -2.57
N TRP A 102 8.86 5.28 -1.47
CA TRP A 102 10.12 5.60 -0.82
C TRP A 102 11.09 6.44 -1.68
N ARG A 103 10.54 7.24 -2.61
CA ARG A 103 11.27 8.21 -3.45
C ARG A 103 10.37 9.36 -3.86
N ASP A 104 10.96 10.52 -4.20
CA ASP A 104 10.18 11.68 -4.65
C ASP A 104 9.62 11.46 -6.07
N TYR A 105 10.45 10.92 -6.98
CA TYR A 105 10.08 10.66 -8.37
C TYR A 105 10.34 9.21 -8.76
N ALA A 106 9.42 8.65 -9.52
CA ALA A 106 9.50 7.30 -10.04
C ALA A 106 9.36 7.29 -11.55
N VAL A 107 10.29 6.64 -12.25
CA VAL A 107 10.16 6.28 -13.67
C VAL A 107 9.78 4.82 -13.75
N LEU A 108 8.68 4.50 -14.42
CA LEU A 108 8.16 3.14 -14.52
C LEU A 108 7.38 2.91 -15.82
N ASP A 109 7.28 1.63 -16.22
CA ASP A 109 6.40 1.22 -17.33
C ASP A 109 4.94 1.62 -17.01
N GLY A 110 4.25 2.26 -17.94
CA GLY A 110 2.85 2.66 -17.80
C GLY A 110 1.92 1.49 -17.44
N LYS A 111 2.22 0.28 -17.88
CA LYS A 111 1.45 -0.93 -17.51
C LYS A 111 1.47 -1.22 -16.00
N ARG A 112 2.44 -0.68 -15.27
CA ARG A 112 2.58 -0.81 -13.81
C ARG A 112 2.03 0.40 -13.05
N ALA A 113 1.53 1.41 -13.75
CA ALA A 113 0.92 2.62 -13.21
C ALA A 113 -0.60 2.55 -13.44
N ARG A 114 -1.36 2.19 -12.43
CA ARG A 114 -2.82 2.11 -12.53
C ARG A 114 -3.44 3.49 -12.30
N ILE A 115 -4.11 4.05 -13.28
CA ILE A 115 -4.89 5.30 -13.12
C ILE A 115 -5.97 5.06 -12.05
N ILE A 116 -6.12 6.03 -11.14
CA ILE A 116 -7.13 6.01 -10.08
C ILE A 116 -8.21 7.07 -10.35
N ASP A 117 -9.46 6.73 -9.99
CA ASP A 117 -10.60 7.64 -10.13
C ASP A 117 -10.87 8.38 -8.82
N THR A 118 -10.46 9.64 -8.75
CA THR A 118 -10.69 10.48 -7.57
C THR A 118 -12.09 11.03 -7.44
N ALA A 119 -12.95 10.86 -8.46
CA ALA A 119 -14.39 11.14 -8.33
C ALA A 119 -15.08 10.06 -7.50
N LEU A 120 -14.58 8.82 -7.53
CA LEU A 120 -15.11 7.72 -6.73
C LEU A 120 -14.76 7.87 -5.25
N ALA A 121 -13.49 8.20 -4.93
CA ALA A 121 -13.02 8.33 -3.57
C ALA A 121 -11.71 9.13 -3.50
N PRO A 122 -11.35 9.72 -2.33
CA PRO A 122 -10.05 10.39 -2.15
C PRO A 122 -8.87 9.48 -2.55
N ALA A 123 -7.82 10.05 -3.13
CA ALA A 123 -6.68 9.31 -3.64
C ALA A 123 -6.06 8.34 -2.60
N THR A 124 -5.89 8.77 -1.36
CA THR A 124 -5.33 7.96 -0.27
C THR A 124 -6.10 6.67 0.01
N THR A 125 -7.39 6.61 -0.33
CA THR A 125 -8.25 5.43 -0.17
C THR A 125 -7.73 4.24 -0.99
N TYR A 126 -7.04 4.51 -2.11
CA TYR A 126 -6.43 3.50 -2.98
C TYR A 126 -5.17 2.84 -2.40
N LEU A 127 -4.61 3.38 -1.32
CA LEU A 127 -3.59 2.70 -0.48
C LEU A 127 -4.21 1.90 0.67
N GLY A 128 -5.51 2.04 0.90
CA GLY A 128 -6.26 1.39 1.98
C GLY A 128 -7.37 0.46 1.46
N VAL A 129 -8.64 0.89 1.70
CA VAL A 129 -9.83 0.07 1.41
C VAL A 129 -10.03 -0.23 -0.08
N LEU A 130 -9.66 0.67 -0.99
CA LEU A 130 -9.68 0.43 -2.45
C LEU A 130 -8.34 -0.10 -2.98
N GLY A 131 -7.42 -0.48 -2.09
CA GLY A 131 -6.11 -1.03 -2.38
C GLY A 131 -5.91 -2.43 -1.81
N MET A 132 -4.64 -2.73 -1.43
CA MET A 132 -4.22 -4.06 -1.00
C MET A 132 -4.95 -4.53 0.26
N THR A 133 -5.16 -3.67 1.24
CA THR A 133 -5.82 -4.05 2.51
C THR A 133 -7.28 -4.42 2.31
N GLY A 134 -8.02 -3.64 1.51
CA GLY A 134 -9.41 -3.97 1.18
C GLY A 134 -9.54 -5.22 0.32
N LEU A 135 -8.68 -5.38 -0.69
CA LEU A 135 -8.64 -6.59 -1.51
C LEU A 135 -8.34 -7.83 -0.66
N THR A 136 -7.38 -7.74 0.26
CA THR A 136 -7.03 -8.83 1.18
C THR A 136 -8.20 -9.18 2.09
N ALA A 137 -8.86 -8.18 2.67
CA ALA A 137 -10.04 -8.38 3.51
C ALA A 137 -11.18 -9.07 2.74
N TYR A 138 -11.51 -8.55 1.56
CA TYR A 138 -12.60 -9.07 0.72
C TYR A 138 -12.30 -10.49 0.23
N ALA A 139 -11.12 -10.73 -0.33
CA ALA A 139 -10.75 -12.05 -0.84
C ALA A 139 -10.62 -13.07 0.29
N GLY A 140 -10.04 -12.69 1.43
CA GLY A 140 -9.95 -13.54 2.61
C GLY A 140 -11.33 -13.97 3.11
N LEU A 141 -12.26 -13.03 3.21
CA LEU A 141 -13.63 -13.33 3.67
C LEU A 141 -14.39 -14.17 2.65
N THR A 142 -14.39 -13.79 1.37
CA THR A 142 -15.29 -14.37 0.36
C THR A 142 -14.74 -15.60 -0.34
N LYS A 143 -13.39 -15.69 -0.52
CA LYS A 143 -12.76 -16.77 -1.30
C LYS A 143 -12.08 -17.81 -0.43
N VAL A 144 -11.53 -17.39 0.73
CA VAL A 144 -10.80 -18.31 1.62
C VAL A 144 -11.70 -18.82 2.74
N ALA A 145 -12.41 -17.92 3.41
CA ALA A 145 -13.36 -18.28 4.47
C ALA A 145 -14.74 -18.72 3.94
N GLU A 146 -15.01 -18.53 2.63
CA GLU A 146 -16.28 -18.91 1.97
C GLU A 146 -17.52 -18.36 2.69
N PHE A 147 -17.41 -17.12 3.18
CA PHE A 147 -18.45 -16.42 3.93
C PHE A 147 -19.82 -16.50 3.22
N LYS A 148 -20.87 -16.73 4.01
CA LYS A 148 -22.27 -16.71 3.59
C LYS A 148 -23.07 -15.76 4.46
N GLU A 149 -24.13 -15.18 3.90
CA GLU A 149 -25.11 -14.41 4.65
C GLU A 149 -25.63 -15.22 5.85
N GLY A 150 -25.72 -14.58 7.01
CA GLY A 150 -26.15 -15.20 8.26
C GLY A 150 -25.01 -15.84 9.08
N ASP A 151 -23.78 -15.91 8.56
CA ASP A 151 -22.66 -16.45 9.31
C ASP A 151 -22.29 -15.59 10.53
N VAL A 152 -21.66 -16.24 11.51
CA VAL A 152 -20.98 -15.57 12.63
C VAL A 152 -19.49 -15.52 12.31
N VAL A 153 -18.95 -14.30 12.26
CA VAL A 153 -17.55 -14.04 11.87
C VAL A 153 -16.74 -13.65 13.09
N PHE A 154 -15.62 -14.35 13.33
CA PHE A 154 -14.62 -13.95 14.32
C PHE A 154 -13.37 -13.43 13.59
N VAL A 155 -12.91 -12.24 13.97
CA VAL A 155 -11.75 -11.56 13.39
C VAL A 155 -10.66 -11.38 14.45
N SER A 156 -9.55 -12.08 14.31
CA SER A 156 -8.38 -11.87 15.16
C SER A 156 -7.60 -10.62 14.69
N GLY A 157 -7.02 -9.84 15.63
CA GLY A 157 -6.32 -8.60 15.28
C GLY A 157 -7.23 -7.61 14.57
N ALA A 158 -8.50 -7.56 14.95
CA ALA A 158 -9.58 -6.87 14.25
C ALA A 158 -9.36 -5.35 14.12
N ALA A 159 -8.60 -4.72 15.02
CA ALA A 159 -8.32 -3.28 14.96
C ALA A 159 -7.22 -2.89 13.95
N GLY A 160 -6.61 -3.87 13.26
CA GLY A 160 -5.67 -3.62 12.19
C GLY A 160 -6.33 -3.19 10.87
N ALA A 161 -5.53 -2.77 9.89
CA ALA A 161 -6.01 -2.26 8.60
C ALA A 161 -6.87 -3.28 7.84
N VAL A 162 -6.47 -4.55 7.80
CA VAL A 162 -7.25 -5.63 7.17
C VAL A 162 -8.42 -6.06 8.05
N GLY A 163 -8.17 -6.32 9.35
CA GLY A 163 -9.18 -6.87 10.25
C GLY A 163 -10.40 -5.96 10.40
N SER A 164 -10.20 -4.64 10.52
CA SER A 164 -11.29 -3.68 10.62
C SER A 164 -12.18 -3.66 9.36
N LEU A 165 -11.58 -3.89 8.20
CA LEU A 165 -12.32 -3.99 6.94
C LEU A 165 -13.08 -5.32 6.82
N VAL A 166 -12.48 -6.44 7.26
CA VAL A 166 -13.17 -7.75 7.28
C VAL A 166 -14.49 -7.65 8.03
N GLY A 167 -14.49 -7.07 9.23
CA GLY A 167 -15.72 -6.94 10.02
C GLY A 167 -16.78 -6.07 9.37
N GLN A 168 -16.39 -4.91 8.83
CA GLN A 168 -17.31 -4.01 8.13
C GLN A 168 -17.88 -4.66 6.86
N ILE A 169 -17.04 -5.33 6.06
CA ILE A 169 -17.47 -6.04 4.85
C ILE A 169 -18.42 -7.18 5.24
N ALA A 170 -18.10 -7.96 6.26
CA ALA A 170 -18.97 -9.04 6.73
C ALA A 170 -20.34 -8.51 7.15
N LYS A 171 -20.39 -7.39 7.89
CA LYS A 171 -21.67 -6.73 8.23
C LYS A 171 -22.45 -6.29 7.00
N ALA A 172 -21.79 -5.62 6.06
CA ALA A 172 -22.42 -5.17 4.80
C ALA A 172 -22.95 -6.33 3.95
N MET A 173 -22.33 -7.52 4.07
CA MET A 173 -22.74 -8.74 3.38
C MET A 173 -23.72 -9.61 4.18
N GLY A 174 -24.28 -9.13 5.30
CA GLY A 174 -25.33 -9.80 6.05
C GLY A 174 -24.85 -10.80 7.09
N ALA A 175 -23.66 -10.62 7.67
CA ALA A 175 -23.22 -11.43 8.82
C ALA A 175 -24.23 -11.28 9.97
N LYS A 176 -24.63 -12.42 10.58
CA LYS A 176 -25.48 -12.46 11.76
C LYS A 176 -24.80 -11.81 12.97
N LYS A 177 -23.50 -12.02 13.12
CA LYS A 177 -22.70 -11.47 14.19
C LYS A 177 -21.24 -11.34 13.76
N VAL A 178 -20.59 -10.23 14.16
CA VAL A 178 -19.15 -10.00 13.95
C VAL A 178 -18.48 -9.76 15.29
N ILE A 179 -17.51 -10.61 15.63
CA ILE A 179 -16.76 -10.57 16.88
C ILE A 179 -15.30 -10.25 16.54
N GLY A 180 -14.71 -9.27 17.23
CA GLY A 180 -13.32 -8.87 17.02
C GLY A 180 -12.47 -9.07 18.27
N SER A 181 -11.18 -9.40 18.11
CA SER A 181 -10.22 -9.31 19.20
C SER A 181 -9.20 -8.20 18.94
N ALA A 182 -8.85 -7.45 19.98
CA ALA A 182 -7.86 -6.37 19.94
C ALA A 182 -7.06 -6.32 21.24
N GLY A 183 -5.88 -5.67 21.19
CA GLY A 183 -4.93 -5.65 22.30
C GLY A 183 -5.13 -4.53 23.33
N SER A 184 -6.19 -3.70 23.23
CA SER A 184 -6.49 -2.66 24.22
C SER A 184 -7.96 -2.26 24.18
N ASP A 185 -8.46 -1.72 25.30
CA ASP A 185 -9.85 -1.25 25.43
C ASP A 185 -10.19 -0.13 24.43
N GLU A 186 -9.27 0.78 24.16
CA GLU A 186 -9.43 1.82 23.15
C GLU A 186 -9.69 1.20 21.75
N LYS A 187 -8.93 0.16 21.38
CA LYS A 187 -9.13 -0.55 20.13
C LYS A 187 -10.44 -1.34 20.10
N ILE A 188 -10.87 -1.90 21.23
CA ILE A 188 -12.17 -2.55 21.36
C ILE A 188 -13.28 -1.54 21.12
N GLN A 189 -13.22 -0.37 21.77
CA GLN A 189 -14.23 0.69 21.55
C GLN A 189 -14.31 1.10 20.09
N ARG A 190 -13.16 1.28 19.43
CA ARG A 190 -13.12 1.57 17.98
C ARG A 190 -13.79 0.50 17.15
N LEU A 191 -13.65 -0.78 17.50
CA LEU A 191 -14.31 -1.87 16.78
C LEU A 191 -15.83 -1.83 16.94
N LEU A 192 -16.30 -1.55 18.14
CA LEU A 192 -17.75 -1.36 18.40
C LEU A 192 -18.30 -0.18 17.58
N ASP A 193 -17.58 0.94 17.53
CA ASP A 193 -17.94 2.11 16.72
C ASP A 193 -17.97 1.80 15.21
N LEU A 194 -17.16 0.83 14.73
CA LEU A 194 -17.15 0.31 13.36
C LEU A 194 -18.24 -0.75 13.09
N GLY A 195 -19.08 -1.06 14.08
CA GLY A 195 -20.22 -1.97 13.94
C GLY A 195 -19.93 -3.43 14.28
N PHE A 196 -18.83 -3.74 14.94
CA PHE A 196 -18.63 -5.06 15.53
C PHE A 196 -19.62 -5.24 16.70
N ASP A 197 -20.05 -6.48 16.93
CA ASP A 197 -21.02 -6.80 17.98
C ASP A 197 -20.37 -7.14 19.34
N ALA A 198 -19.07 -7.51 19.32
CA ALA A 198 -18.27 -7.79 20.51
C ALA A 198 -16.78 -7.85 20.17
#